data_ffb53fd4b281b9b449d45b2f9e00fb6e
#
_entry.id   ffb53fd4b281b9b449d45b2f9e00fb6e
#
_cell.length_a   1.000
_cell.length_b   1.000
_cell.length_c   1.000
_cell.angle_alpha   90.00
_cell.angle_beta   90.00
_cell.angle_gamma   90.00
#
_symmetry.space_group_name_H-M   'P 1'
#
loop_
_entity.id
_entity.type
_entity.pdbx_description
1 polymer ?
#
loop_
_entity_poly.entity_id
_entity_poly.type
_entity_poly.pdbx_seq_one_letter_code
_entity_poly.pdbx_strand_id
1 'polypeptide(L)'
;SNFAIAVNSATSALHIACLALNLGPNDFLWTSPNTFVASANCGLYCGANIDFVDIDPKTYNMCVDALSAKLIEAEKLGKLPKIVIPVHFAGQSCDMGKIYELSKKYGFKIIEDASHAIGASYHDIKIGSCKYSDITIFSFHPVKIITTGEGGMALTNDEKLSNHMRRLSTHGITKDKELMHPRPNDEIWNYQQIE
;
A
#
# COMPACT_ATOMS: atom_id res chain seq x y z
N SER A 1 -12.45 6.45 4.17
CA SER A 1 -11.39 6.20 5.14
C SER A 1 -11.41 7.22 6.28
N ASN A 2 -10.84 6.86 7.42
CA ASN A 2 -10.74 7.74 8.58
C ASN A 2 -9.53 8.67 8.51
N PHE A 3 -8.47 8.24 7.85
CA PHE A 3 -7.20 8.97 7.77
C PHE A 3 -6.73 9.09 6.33
N ALA A 4 -6.10 10.23 6.02
CA ALA A 4 -5.49 10.54 4.74
C ALA A 4 -4.13 11.21 4.96
N ILE A 5 -3.11 10.76 4.23
CA ILE A 5 -1.75 11.27 4.27
C ILE A 5 -1.39 11.75 2.87
N ALA A 6 -1.27 13.07 2.70
CA ALA A 6 -0.84 13.66 1.45
C ALA A 6 0.68 13.57 1.30
N VAL A 7 1.12 13.27 0.10
CA VAL A 7 2.54 13.16 -0.30
C VAL A 7 2.74 13.74 -1.71
N ASN A 8 3.98 13.89 -2.13
CA ASN A 8 4.33 14.50 -3.41
C ASN A 8 4.01 13.63 -4.64
N SER A 9 3.76 12.33 -4.47
CA SER A 9 3.40 11.42 -5.57
C SER A 9 2.80 10.11 -5.05
N ALA A 10 2.03 9.40 -5.89
CA ALA A 10 1.58 8.04 -5.56
C ALA A 10 2.75 7.06 -5.39
N THR A 11 3.87 7.27 -6.07
CA THR A 11 5.10 6.49 -5.87
C THR A 11 5.59 6.59 -4.43
N SER A 12 5.64 7.81 -3.88
CA SER A 12 5.99 8.02 -2.47
C SER A 12 4.95 7.43 -1.53
N ALA A 13 3.66 7.55 -1.87
CA ALA A 13 2.58 6.96 -1.09
C ALA A 13 2.70 5.42 -1.01
N LEU A 14 2.97 4.75 -2.14
CA LEU A 14 3.22 3.30 -2.20
C LEU A 14 4.43 2.90 -1.34
N HIS A 15 5.53 3.67 -1.43
CA HIS A 15 6.76 3.38 -0.68
C HIS A 15 6.52 3.49 0.83
N ILE A 16 5.96 4.61 1.33
CA ILE A 16 5.68 4.76 2.77
C ILE A 16 4.63 3.76 3.26
N ALA A 17 3.69 3.33 2.42
CA ALA A 17 2.72 2.28 2.74
C ALA A 17 3.42 0.92 2.96
N CYS A 18 4.36 0.56 2.08
CA CYS A 18 5.17 -0.65 2.24
C CYS A 18 6.00 -0.61 3.52
N LEU A 19 6.67 0.51 3.80
CA LEU A 19 7.45 0.70 5.04
C LEU A 19 6.54 0.62 6.28
N ALA A 20 5.38 1.28 6.27
CA ALA A 20 4.44 1.26 7.39
C ALA A 20 3.88 -0.12 7.69
N LEU A 21 3.82 -1.00 6.70
CA LEU A 21 3.48 -2.42 6.83
C LEU A 21 4.72 -3.29 7.12
N ASN A 22 5.87 -2.68 7.44
CA ASN A 22 7.13 -3.34 7.78
C ASN A 22 7.63 -4.28 6.69
N LEU A 23 7.42 -3.94 5.42
CA LEU A 23 8.00 -4.69 4.30
C LEU A 23 9.52 -4.49 4.30
N GLY A 24 10.28 -5.58 4.16
CA GLY A 24 11.73 -5.53 4.19
C GLY A 24 12.40 -6.68 3.47
N PRO A 25 13.74 -6.82 3.62
CA PRO A 25 14.51 -7.91 3.02
C PRO A 25 13.92 -9.29 3.38
N ASN A 26 13.91 -10.20 2.40
CA ASN A 26 13.35 -11.55 2.47
C ASN A 26 11.82 -11.64 2.45
N ASP A 27 11.08 -10.53 2.61
CA ASP A 27 9.65 -10.51 2.37
C ASP A 27 9.33 -10.56 0.87
N PHE A 28 8.08 -10.90 0.53
CA PHE A 28 7.56 -10.89 -0.84
C PHE A 28 6.45 -9.87 -0.97
N LEU A 29 6.51 -9.09 -2.05
CA LEU A 29 5.41 -8.24 -2.53
C LEU A 29 4.93 -8.77 -3.88
N TRP A 30 3.62 -8.99 -4.02
CA TRP A 30 3.02 -9.41 -5.29
C TRP A 30 2.12 -8.32 -5.85
N THR A 31 2.18 -8.11 -7.16
CA THR A 31 1.31 -7.20 -7.89
C THR A 31 0.95 -7.77 -9.27
N SER A 32 0.19 -7.04 -10.09
CA SER A 32 -0.08 -7.44 -11.47
C SER A 32 1.05 -6.99 -12.39
N PRO A 33 1.37 -7.72 -13.48
CA PRO A 33 2.34 -7.27 -14.49
C PRO A 33 1.82 -6.07 -15.29
N ASN A 34 0.50 -5.93 -15.41
CA ASN A 34 -0.19 -4.84 -16.09
C ASN A 34 -0.39 -3.65 -15.14
N THR A 35 0.69 -2.93 -14.85
CA THR A 35 0.69 -1.78 -13.94
C THR A 35 1.78 -0.77 -14.29
N PHE A 36 1.68 0.43 -13.75
CA PHE A 36 2.83 1.33 -13.72
C PHE A 36 3.90 0.76 -12.78
N VAL A 37 5.16 0.91 -13.15
CA VAL A 37 6.30 0.29 -12.46
C VAL A 37 6.38 0.59 -10.96
N ALA A 38 5.78 1.67 -10.49
CA ALA A 38 5.79 2.07 -9.08
C ALA A 38 5.16 1.03 -8.13
N SER A 39 4.14 0.27 -8.60
CA SER A 39 3.49 -0.77 -7.80
C SER A 39 4.42 -1.97 -7.51
N ALA A 40 5.45 -2.18 -8.32
CA ALA A 40 6.51 -3.15 -8.09
C ALA A 40 7.72 -2.52 -7.39
N ASN A 41 8.18 -1.37 -7.87
CA ASN A 41 9.40 -0.71 -7.37
C ASN A 41 9.29 -0.32 -5.89
N CYS A 42 8.10 -0.01 -5.38
CA CYS A 42 7.92 0.30 -3.96
C CYS A 42 8.40 -0.84 -3.04
N GLY A 43 8.25 -2.09 -3.47
CA GLY A 43 8.81 -3.24 -2.74
C GLY A 43 10.33 -3.33 -2.88
N LEU A 44 10.88 -3.04 -4.06
CA LEU A 44 12.34 -3.03 -4.27
C LEU A 44 13.01 -1.96 -3.39
N TYR A 45 12.38 -0.80 -3.22
CA TYR A 45 12.91 0.25 -2.33
C TYR A 45 12.99 -0.21 -0.87
N CYS A 46 12.15 -1.16 -0.46
CA CYS A 46 12.18 -1.79 0.86
C CYS A 46 13.14 -3.00 0.94
N GLY A 47 13.82 -3.35 -0.16
CA GLY A 47 14.66 -4.54 -0.25
C GLY A 47 13.91 -5.86 -0.37
N ALA A 48 12.60 -5.84 -0.62
CA ALA A 48 11.75 -7.02 -0.74
C ALA A 48 11.88 -7.69 -2.11
N ASN A 49 11.50 -8.96 -2.16
CA ASN A 49 11.39 -9.72 -3.39
C ASN A 49 10.04 -9.40 -4.07
N ILE A 50 10.08 -9.18 -5.39
CA ILE A 50 8.88 -8.87 -6.17
C ILE A 50 8.48 -10.09 -6.98
N ASP A 51 7.17 -10.34 -7.03
CA ASP A 51 6.61 -11.35 -7.93
C ASP A 51 5.25 -10.89 -8.46
N PHE A 52 4.76 -11.53 -9.50
CA PHE A 52 3.58 -11.10 -10.23
C PHE A 52 2.48 -12.16 -10.21
N VAL A 53 1.26 -11.68 -10.17
CA VAL A 53 0.04 -12.48 -10.36
C VAL A 53 -0.57 -12.08 -11.70
N ASP A 54 -0.87 -13.05 -12.52
CA ASP A 54 -1.43 -12.82 -13.86
C ASP A 54 -2.79 -12.11 -13.80
N ILE A 55 -3.16 -11.51 -14.92
CA ILE A 55 -4.40 -10.74 -15.07
C ILE A 55 -5.54 -11.61 -15.62
N ASP A 56 -6.75 -11.22 -15.32
CA ASP A 56 -7.94 -11.70 -16.02
C ASP A 56 -8.00 -11.02 -17.41
N PRO A 57 -8.06 -11.79 -18.51
CA PRO A 57 -8.04 -11.25 -19.88
C PRO A 57 -9.27 -10.42 -20.25
N LYS A 58 -10.34 -10.48 -19.46
CA LYS A 58 -11.57 -9.71 -19.68
C LYS A 58 -11.55 -8.37 -18.97
N THR A 59 -10.97 -8.32 -17.77
CA THR A 59 -10.96 -7.12 -16.92
C THR A 59 -9.62 -6.41 -16.90
N TYR A 60 -8.53 -7.10 -17.28
CA TYR A 60 -7.14 -6.66 -17.17
C TYR A 60 -6.67 -6.40 -15.75
N ASN A 61 -7.50 -6.69 -14.75
CA ASN A 61 -7.17 -6.64 -13.34
C ASN A 61 -6.55 -7.95 -12.87
N MET A 62 -5.96 -7.95 -11.67
CA MET A 62 -5.41 -9.17 -11.05
C MET A 62 -6.44 -10.31 -11.06
N CYS A 63 -6.06 -11.44 -11.64
CA CYS A 63 -6.90 -12.63 -11.68
C CYS A 63 -6.94 -13.30 -10.30
N VAL A 64 -8.13 -13.36 -9.69
CA VAL A 64 -8.29 -13.95 -8.34
C VAL A 64 -7.98 -15.45 -8.34
N ASP A 65 -8.33 -16.16 -9.40
CA ASP A 65 -8.05 -17.59 -9.51
C ASP A 65 -6.53 -17.85 -9.63
N ALA A 66 -5.81 -17.02 -10.41
CA ALA A 66 -4.36 -17.06 -10.49
C ALA A 66 -3.70 -16.72 -9.14
N LEU A 67 -4.21 -15.69 -8.43
CA LEU A 67 -3.76 -15.36 -7.08
C LEU A 67 -3.95 -16.54 -6.13
N SER A 68 -5.14 -17.15 -6.13
CA SER A 68 -5.46 -18.30 -5.27
C SER A 68 -4.54 -19.48 -5.54
N ALA A 69 -4.33 -19.85 -6.81
CA ALA A 69 -3.43 -20.94 -7.20
C ALA A 69 -1.99 -20.67 -6.74
N LYS A 70 -1.50 -19.44 -6.98
CA LYS A 70 -0.14 -19.04 -6.58
C LYS A 70 0.05 -19.05 -5.05
N LEU A 71 -0.97 -18.63 -4.28
CA LEU A 71 -0.92 -18.67 -2.81
C LEU A 71 -0.80 -20.10 -2.28
N ILE A 72 -1.54 -21.07 -2.86
CA ILE A 72 -1.46 -22.50 -2.49
C ILE A 72 -0.04 -23.04 -2.70
N GLU A 73 0.62 -22.69 -3.79
CA GLU A 73 1.99 -23.11 -4.07
C GLU A 73 2.99 -22.42 -3.15
N ALA A 74 2.84 -21.12 -2.95
CA ALA A 74 3.72 -20.33 -2.09
C ALA A 74 3.64 -20.77 -0.62
N GLU A 75 2.47 -21.16 -0.13
CA GLU A 75 2.29 -21.71 1.22
C GLU A 75 3.14 -22.97 1.43
N LYS A 76 3.14 -23.90 0.46
CA LYS A 76 3.96 -25.13 0.51
C LYS A 76 5.46 -24.83 0.53
N LEU A 77 5.86 -23.73 -0.12
CA LEU A 77 7.27 -23.32 -0.24
C LEU A 77 7.72 -22.36 0.89
N GLY A 78 6.82 -21.95 1.79
CA GLY A 78 7.10 -20.93 2.80
C GLY A 78 7.42 -19.54 2.21
N LYS A 79 6.83 -19.19 1.05
CA LYS A 79 7.08 -17.97 0.29
C LYS A 79 5.81 -17.13 0.08
N LEU A 80 4.90 -17.16 1.06
CA LEU A 80 3.71 -16.32 1.01
C LEU A 80 4.08 -14.83 0.91
N PRO A 81 3.31 -14.03 0.17
CA PRO A 81 3.52 -12.59 0.13
C PRO A 81 3.18 -11.96 1.47
N LYS A 82 3.95 -10.98 1.87
CA LYS A 82 3.60 -10.10 2.98
C LYS A 82 2.60 -9.03 2.55
N ILE A 83 2.75 -8.54 1.31
CA ILE A 83 1.88 -7.54 0.71
C ILE A 83 1.43 -8.00 -0.68
N VAL A 84 0.15 -7.80 -0.97
CA VAL A 84 -0.41 -7.89 -2.33
C VAL A 84 -0.92 -6.50 -2.71
N ILE A 85 -0.53 -6.04 -3.91
CA ILE A 85 -0.98 -4.76 -4.48
C ILE A 85 -1.88 -5.03 -5.69
N PRO A 86 -3.21 -5.15 -5.51
CA PRO A 86 -4.14 -5.10 -6.62
C PRO A 86 -4.18 -3.69 -7.21
N VAL A 87 -4.12 -3.60 -8.54
CA VAL A 87 -4.16 -2.34 -9.29
C VAL A 87 -5.51 -2.22 -9.98
N HIS A 88 -6.24 -1.15 -9.72
CA HIS A 88 -7.53 -0.87 -10.35
C HIS A 88 -7.30 -0.31 -11.75
N PHE A 89 -7.02 -1.21 -12.70
CA PHE A 89 -6.62 -0.84 -14.05
C PHE A 89 -7.69 0.01 -14.75
N ALA A 90 -7.26 1.13 -15.32
CA ALA A 90 -8.14 2.10 -16.01
C ALA A 90 -9.36 2.56 -15.17
N GLY A 91 -9.29 2.47 -13.85
CA GLY A 91 -10.36 2.88 -12.93
C GLY A 91 -11.39 1.79 -12.61
N GLN A 92 -11.27 0.61 -13.22
CA GLN A 92 -12.12 -0.53 -12.87
C GLN A 92 -11.59 -1.23 -11.62
N SER A 93 -12.43 -1.37 -10.60
CA SER A 93 -12.06 -2.08 -9.38
C SER A 93 -11.70 -3.54 -9.65
N CYS A 94 -10.65 -4.03 -8.98
CA CYS A 94 -10.43 -5.48 -8.81
C CYS A 94 -11.58 -6.10 -8.00
N ASP A 95 -11.69 -7.43 -8.00
CA ASP A 95 -12.61 -8.17 -7.13
C ASP A 95 -12.09 -8.17 -5.68
N MET A 96 -12.22 -7.00 -5.04
CA MET A 96 -11.64 -6.73 -3.73
C MET A 96 -12.19 -7.62 -2.63
N GLY A 97 -13.45 -8.03 -2.74
CA GLY A 97 -14.06 -8.95 -1.76
C GLY A 97 -13.32 -10.28 -1.70
N LYS A 98 -13.08 -10.91 -2.86
CA LYS A 98 -12.37 -12.18 -2.92
C LYS A 98 -10.89 -12.05 -2.56
N ILE A 99 -10.21 -10.97 -2.98
CA ILE A 99 -8.82 -10.71 -2.59
C ILE A 99 -8.73 -10.55 -1.06
N TYR A 100 -9.69 -9.86 -0.45
CA TYR A 100 -9.76 -9.71 1.00
C TYR A 100 -9.98 -11.05 1.73
N GLU A 101 -10.87 -11.92 1.23
CA GLU A 101 -11.05 -13.28 1.78
C GLU A 101 -9.74 -14.08 1.73
N LEU A 102 -9.02 -14.01 0.62
CA LEU A 102 -7.69 -14.63 0.50
C LEU A 102 -6.69 -14.02 1.49
N SER A 103 -6.72 -12.71 1.71
CA SER A 103 -5.83 -12.08 2.69
C SER A 103 -6.09 -12.56 4.12
N LYS A 104 -7.35 -12.80 4.48
CA LYS A 104 -7.70 -13.37 5.78
C LYS A 104 -7.23 -14.80 5.94
N LYS A 105 -7.27 -15.57 4.86
CA LYS A 105 -6.83 -16.97 4.86
C LYS A 105 -5.31 -17.11 4.94
N TYR A 106 -4.56 -16.32 4.19
CA TYR A 106 -3.11 -16.46 4.03
C TYR A 106 -2.28 -15.41 4.80
N GLY A 107 -2.92 -14.42 5.41
CA GLY A 107 -2.28 -13.46 6.32
C GLY A 107 -1.55 -12.30 5.65
N PHE A 108 -1.67 -12.10 4.33
CA PHE A 108 -1.04 -10.97 3.66
C PHE A 108 -1.81 -9.66 3.85
N LYS A 109 -1.11 -8.54 3.71
CA LYS A 109 -1.66 -7.18 3.73
C LYS A 109 -2.02 -6.72 2.33
N ILE A 110 -3.02 -5.83 2.22
CA ILE A 110 -3.49 -5.30 0.95
C ILE A 110 -3.23 -3.81 0.87
N ILE A 111 -2.51 -3.38 -0.19
CA ILE A 111 -2.44 -1.99 -0.62
C ILE A 111 -3.19 -1.87 -1.95
N GLU A 112 -4.32 -1.17 -1.98
CA GLU A 112 -5.02 -0.87 -3.24
C GLU A 112 -4.25 0.22 -4.01
N ASP A 113 -3.71 -0.09 -5.18
CA ASP A 113 -3.26 0.95 -6.10
C ASP A 113 -4.47 1.44 -6.91
N ALA A 114 -5.06 2.51 -6.40
CA ALA A 114 -6.23 3.17 -6.96
C ALA A 114 -5.87 4.44 -7.77
N SER A 115 -4.64 4.51 -8.29
CA SER A 115 -4.14 5.67 -9.04
C SER A 115 -5.01 6.10 -10.22
N HIS A 116 -5.87 5.22 -10.74
CA HIS A 116 -6.84 5.48 -11.81
C HIS A 116 -8.31 5.48 -11.34
N ALA A 117 -8.57 5.25 -10.05
CA ALA A 117 -9.89 4.86 -9.57
C ALA A 117 -10.54 5.86 -8.60
N ILE A 118 -10.08 7.11 -8.60
CA ILE A 118 -10.73 8.15 -7.79
C ILE A 118 -12.19 8.33 -8.24
N GLY A 119 -13.13 8.31 -7.29
CA GLY A 119 -14.55 8.38 -7.58
C GLY A 119 -15.23 7.05 -7.95
N ALA A 120 -14.45 6.02 -8.28
CA ALA A 120 -14.97 4.68 -8.58
C ALA A 120 -15.60 4.00 -7.36
N SER A 121 -16.30 2.90 -7.60
CA SER A 121 -16.92 2.08 -6.56
C SER A 121 -16.72 0.60 -6.87
N TYR A 122 -16.58 -0.20 -5.82
CA TYR A 122 -16.71 -1.66 -5.86
C TYR A 122 -18.03 -2.03 -5.20
N HIS A 123 -18.98 -2.56 -5.99
CA HIS A 123 -20.40 -2.57 -5.61
C HIS A 123 -20.83 -1.15 -5.17
N ASP A 124 -21.49 -0.99 -4.02
CA ASP A 124 -21.92 0.31 -3.50
C ASP A 124 -20.88 1.02 -2.61
N ILE A 125 -19.65 0.49 -2.55
CA ILE A 125 -18.60 0.99 -1.66
C ILE A 125 -17.59 1.78 -2.46
N LYS A 126 -17.34 3.03 -2.05
CA LYS A 126 -16.35 3.88 -2.71
C LYS A 126 -14.93 3.33 -2.55
N ILE A 127 -14.18 3.30 -3.65
CA ILE A 127 -12.74 3.08 -3.61
C ILE A 127 -12.11 4.17 -2.74
N GLY A 128 -11.15 3.79 -1.90
CA GLY A 128 -10.58 4.68 -0.87
C GLY A 128 -11.27 4.58 0.49
N SER A 129 -12.35 3.79 0.61
CA SER A 129 -12.97 3.52 1.92
C SER A 129 -12.10 2.64 2.82
N CYS A 130 -11.13 1.92 2.26
CA CYS A 130 -10.30 0.91 2.94
C CYS A 130 -11.14 -0.16 3.64
N LYS A 131 -12.27 -0.57 3.05
CA LYS A 131 -13.10 -1.65 3.59
C LYS A 131 -12.46 -3.02 3.35
N TYR A 132 -11.78 -3.17 2.22
CA TYR A 132 -11.18 -4.43 1.77
C TYR A 132 -9.66 -4.38 1.69
N SER A 133 -9.05 -3.33 2.25
CA SER A 133 -7.60 -3.11 2.23
C SER A 133 -7.10 -2.49 3.52
N ASP A 134 -5.82 -2.64 3.79
CA ASP A 134 -5.15 -1.94 4.88
C ASP A 134 -4.87 -0.48 4.50
N ILE A 135 -4.49 -0.25 3.23
CA ILE A 135 -4.17 1.08 2.69
C ILE A 135 -4.70 1.17 1.25
N THR A 136 -5.21 2.35 0.86
CA THR A 136 -5.55 2.68 -0.54
C THR A 136 -4.72 3.88 -0.99
N ILE A 137 -4.20 3.83 -2.21
CA ILE A 137 -3.35 4.89 -2.80
C ILE A 137 -4.08 5.59 -3.93
N PHE A 138 -4.12 6.93 -3.89
CA PHE A 138 -4.54 7.76 -5.01
C PHE A 138 -3.35 8.54 -5.59
N SER A 139 -3.43 8.82 -6.89
CA SER A 139 -2.48 9.65 -7.64
C SER A 139 -3.13 10.92 -8.13
N PHE A 140 -2.42 12.03 -7.98
CA PHE A 140 -2.81 13.34 -8.51
C PHE A 140 -1.78 13.89 -9.51
N HIS A 141 -1.03 12.97 -10.16
CA HIS A 141 -0.15 13.30 -11.28
C HIS A 141 -0.94 13.96 -12.43
N PRO A 142 -0.34 14.81 -13.28
CA PRO A 142 -1.03 15.55 -14.36
C PRO A 142 -1.92 14.72 -15.28
N VAL A 143 -1.58 13.46 -15.53
CA VAL A 143 -2.34 12.57 -16.43
C VAL A 143 -3.56 11.91 -15.77
N LYS A 144 -3.80 12.13 -14.47
CA LYS A 144 -4.89 11.48 -13.73
C LYS A 144 -6.21 12.25 -13.85
N ILE A 145 -7.31 11.62 -13.41
CA ILE A 145 -8.66 12.17 -13.44
C ILE A 145 -8.74 13.52 -12.72
N ILE A 146 -8.05 13.64 -11.58
CA ILE A 146 -7.86 14.88 -10.83
C ILE A 146 -6.35 15.05 -10.61
N THR A 147 -5.86 16.26 -10.79
CA THR A 147 -4.44 16.58 -10.62
C THR A 147 -4.21 17.74 -9.67
N THR A 148 -3.07 17.73 -8.99
CA THR A 148 -2.50 18.83 -8.20
C THR A 148 -1.17 19.33 -8.79
N GLY A 149 -0.94 19.12 -10.10
CA GLY A 149 0.38 19.24 -10.73
C GLY A 149 1.20 17.99 -10.44
N GLU A 150 1.63 17.80 -9.23
CA GLU A 150 2.16 16.56 -8.66
C GLU A 150 1.47 16.29 -7.32
N GLY A 151 1.25 15.02 -6.98
CA GLY A 151 0.65 14.65 -5.72
C GLY A 151 0.28 13.18 -5.62
N GLY A 152 0.14 12.74 -4.39
CA GLY A 152 -0.37 11.42 -4.05
C GLY A 152 -1.02 11.43 -2.68
N MET A 153 -1.75 10.38 -2.38
CA MET A 153 -2.41 10.23 -1.09
C MET A 153 -2.47 8.76 -0.69
N ALA A 154 -2.10 8.48 0.56
CA ALA A 154 -2.35 7.21 1.21
C ALA A 154 -3.52 7.33 2.18
N LEU A 155 -4.47 6.40 2.09
CA LEU A 155 -5.68 6.35 2.90
C LEU A 155 -5.67 5.09 3.76
N THR A 156 -6.13 5.18 5.01
CA THR A 156 -6.29 4.01 5.88
C THR A 156 -7.39 4.25 6.92
N ASN A 157 -7.87 3.17 7.54
CA ASN A 157 -8.74 3.23 8.71
C ASN A 157 -7.99 2.91 10.01
N ASP A 158 -6.73 2.51 9.92
CA ASP A 158 -5.87 2.20 11.06
C ASP A 158 -5.06 3.43 11.48
N GLU A 159 -5.26 3.87 12.72
CA GLU A 159 -4.58 5.05 13.28
C GLU A 159 -3.07 4.82 13.42
N LYS A 160 -2.63 3.61 13.76
CA LYS A 160 -1.20 3.28 13.90
C LYS A 160 -0.49 3.37 12.54
N LEU A 161 -1.11 2.81 11.49
CA LEU A 161 -0.60 2.94 10.12
C LEU A 161 -0.56 4.41 9.68
N SER A 162 -1.62 5.18 9.98
CA SER A 162 -1.66 6.61 9.67
C SER A 162 -0.51 7.36 10.32
N ASN A 163 -0.30 7.17 11.61
CA ASN A 163 0.76 7.84 12.37
C ASN A 163 2.16 7.43 11.85
N HIS A 164 2.35 6.14 11.54
CA HIS A 164 3.61 5.66 10.96
C HIS A 164 3.87 6.29 9.58
N MET A 165 2.91 6.25 8.65
CA MET A 165 3.06 6.89 7.35
C MET A 165 3.30 8.41 7.44
N ARG A 166 2.69 9.11 8.40
CA ARG A 166 2.95 10.54 8.64
C ARG A 166 4.40 10.80 9.06
N ARG A 167 4.95 9.99 9.96
CA ARG A 167 6.36 10.10 10.34
C ARG A 167 7.29 9.86 9.16
N LEU A 168 7.07 8.77 8.42
CA LEU A 168 7.86 8.43 7.23
C LEU A 168 7.82 9.53 6.16
N SER A 169 6.69 10.24 6.00
CA SER A 169 6.57 11.36 5.06
C SER A 169 7.27 12.64 5.51
N THR A 170 7.75 12.72 6.77
CA THR A 170 8.36 13.89 7.39
C THR A 170 9.67 13.57 8.12
N HIS A 171 10.58 12.87 7.44
CA HIS A 171 11.93 12.55 7.93
C HIS A 171 11.98 11.56 9.13
N GLY A 172 10.92 10.84 9.44
CA GLY A 172 10.87 9.92 10.60
C GLY A 172 10.94 10.62 11.95
N ILE A 173 10.51 11.88 12.02
CA ILE A 173 10.60 12.72 13.22
C ILE A 173 9.32 12.65 14.04
N THR A 174 9.47 12.56 15.37
CA THR A 174 8.40 12.73 16.34
C THR A 174 8.67 13.86 17.33
N LYS A 175 7.57 14.49 17.80
CA LYS A 175 7.57 15.38 18.97
C LYS A 175 6.84 14.75 20.16
N ASP A 176 6.33 13.54 19.98
CA ASP A 176 5.64 12.79 21.02
C ASP A 176 6.68 12.24 22.00
N LYS A 177 6.63 12.75 23.23
CA LYS A 177 7.56 12.39 24.30
C LYS A 177 7.51 10.91 24.67
N GLU A 178 6.35 10.25 24.50
CA GLU A 178 6.19 8.84 24.81
C GLU A 178 6.91 7.94 23.78
N LEU A 179 7.11 8.45 22.57
CA LEU A 179 7.82 7.74 21.50
C LEU A 179 9.31 8.07 21.46
N MET A 180 9.76 9.09 22.17
CA MET A 180 11.18 9.47 22.19
C MET A 180 12.00 8.51 23.06
N HIS A 181 13.19 8.15 22.61
CA HIS A 181 14.14 7.42 23.44
C HIS A 181 14.73 8.35 24.50
N PRO A 182 14.90 7.89 25.76
CA PRO A 182 15.57 8.67 26.81
C PRO A 182 16.95 9.12 26.36
N ARG A 183 17.28 10.40 26.56
CA ARG A 183 18.63 10.93 26.31
C ARG A 183 19.38 11.11 27.62
N PRO A 184 20.74 10.91 27.62
CA PRO A 184 21.53 10.94 28.87
C PRO A 184 21.65 12.31 29.53
N ASN A 185 21.42 13.39 28.81
CA ASN A 185 21.50 14.76 29.32
C ASN A 185 20.23 15.48 28.91
N ASP A 186 19.58 16.23 29.79
CA ASP A 186 18.35 17.03 29.54
C ASP A 186 18.49 18.01 28.36
N GLU A 187 18.84 17.50 27.20
CA GLU A 187 18.99 18.29 26.00
C GLU A 187 17.68 18.87 25.53
N ILE A 188 17.70 20.16 25.18
CA ILE A 188 16.54 21.02 24.86
C ILE A 188 15.89 20.70 23.49
N TRP A 189 16.19 19.55 22.87
CA TRP A 189 15.56 19.15 21.63
C TRP A 189 14.13 18.65 21.88
N ASN A 190 13.17 19.30 21.27
CA ASN A 190 11.76 18.97 21.41
C ASN A 190 11.25 18.01 20.30
N TYR A 191 12.15 17.36 19.58
CA TYR A 191 11.85 16.34 18.57
C TYR A 191 12.98 15.31 18.47
N GLN A 192 12.66 14.13 17.93
CA GLN A 192 13.61 13.06 17.67
C GLN A 192 13.27 12.31 16.38
N GLN A 193 14.28 11.94 15.60
CA GLN A 193 14.13 10.97 14.51
C GLN A 193 14.11 9.57 15.11
N ILE A 194 13.07 8.78 14.80
CA ILE A 194 12.85 7.43 15.33
C ILE A 194 12.58 6.39 14.23
N GLU A 195 12.57 6.80 12.95
CA GLU A 195 12.36 5.94 11.78
C GLU A 195 13.59 5.97 10.85
#